data_3c38cc123d3df8851a837b428d9740b1
#
_entry.id   3c38cc123d3df8851a837b428d9740b1
#
_cell.length_a   1.000
_cell.length_b   1.000
_cell.length_c   1.000
_cell.angle_alpha   90.00
_cell.angle_beta   90.00
_cell.angle_gamma   90.00
#
_symmetry.space_group_name_H-M   'P 1'
#
loop_
_entity.id
_entity.type
_entity.pdbx_description
1 polymer ?
#
loop_
_entity_poly.entity_id
_entity_poly.type
_entity_poly.pdbx_seq_one_letter_code
_entity_poly.pdbx_strand_id
1 'polypeptide(L)'
;LQPYESLFVVFVPNKKVAPHVLDMTIAAPADEEAPTVSARVENDRVRLFFREPATATLNLTNGKKQPECGGDVPAPAARRDNWQVTLPADLGAPDSIRLNTLASLSESPEEGVRYFSGTATYSRTFLLPKGWNKPQRRVVLDLGTVRNLAEVKINGHKAGLLWASPFQLEISDFLQPGTNRIEIAVTNLWVNRLI
;
A
#
# COMPACT_ATOMS: atom_id res chain seq x y z
N LEU A 1 -13.61 -8.19 -3.17
CA LEU A 1 -13.13 -7.95 -1.80
C LEU A 1 -11.68 -8.39 -1.69
N GLN A 2 -10.85 -7.59 -1.05
CA GLN A 2 -9.51 -7.98 -0.69
C GLN A 2 -9.54 -8.99 0.48
N PRO A 3 -8.50 -9.80 0.69
CA PRO A 3 -8.42 -10.64 1.89
C PRO A 3 -8.66 -9.81 3.15
N TYR A 4 -9.48 -10.33 4.07
CA TYR A 4 -9.86 -9.70 5.33
C TYR A 4 -10.74 -8.44 5.22
N GLU A 5 -11.22 -8.09 4.04
CA GLU A 5 -12.27 -7.08 3.89
C GLU A 5 -13.64 -7.67 4.19
N SER A 6 -14.50 -6.85 4.81
CA SER A 6 -15.91 -7.15 5.02
C SER A 6 -16.80 -6.11 4.35
N LEU A 7 -17.91 -6.54 3.81
CA LEU A 7 -18.90 -5.69 3.15
C LEU A 7 -20.26 -5.90 3.78
N PHE A 8 -20.90 -4.82 4.19
CA PHE A 8 -22.31 -4.82 4.58
C PHE A 8 -23.17 -4.45 3.37
N VAL A 9 -24.10 -5.33 2.99
CA VAL A 9 -25.05 -5.07 1.91
C VAL A 9 -26.40 -4.74 2.52
N VAL A 10 -26.88 -3.51 2.25
CA VAL A 10 -28.19 -3.06 2.72
C VAL A 10 -29.13 -2.96 1.52
N PHE A 11 -30.23 -3.72 1.56
CA PHE A 11 -31.28 -3.63 0.55
C PHE A 11 -32.28 -2.56 0.96
N VAL A 12 -32.48 -1.57 0.06
CA VAL A 12 -33.48 -0.51 0.26
C VAL A 12 -34.56 -0.60 -0.81
N PRO A 13 -35.85 -0.26 -0.47
CA PRO A 13 -36.90 -0.23 -1.47
C PRO A 13 -36.59 0.69 -2.63
N ASN A 14 -36.98 0.26 -3.82
CA ASN A 14 -36.59 0.81 -5.11
C ASN A 14 -36.97 2.30 -5.27
N LYS A 15 -35.98 3.19 -5.36
CA LYS A 15 -36.10 4.50 -5.98
C LYS A 15 -35.56 4.41 -7.41
N LYS A 16 -36.04 5.23 -8.34
CA LYS A 16 -35.48 5.31 -9.70
C LYS A 16 -33.96 5.48 -9.60
N VAL A 17 -33.23 4.42 -9.93
CA VAL A 17 -31.78 4.40 -9.86
C VAL A 17 -31.24 4.98 -11.17
N ALA A 18 -30.38 5.98 -11.08
CA ALA A 18 -29.65 6.49 -12.26
C ALA A 18 -28.83 5.36 -12.91
N PRO A 19 -28.51 5.44 -14.20
CA PRO A 19 -27.64 4.46 -14.83
C PRO A 19 -26.34 4.32 -14.06
N HIS A 20 -25.98 3.09 -13.70
CA HIS A 20 -24.79 2.76 -12.93
C HIS A 20 -23.98 1.67 -13.64
N VAL A 21 -22.75 1.47 -13.19
CA VAL A 21 -21.86 0.45 -13.76
C VAL A 21 -22.34 -0.93 -13.33
N LEU A 22 -22.57 -1.82 -14.29
CA LEU A 22 -22.89 -3.23 -14.10
C LEU A 22 -21.61 -4.05 -13.91
N ASP A 23 -20.71 -3.88 -14.84
CA ASP A 23 -19.41 -4.56 -14.87
C ASP A 23 -18.35 -3.74 -15.59
N MET A 24 -17.12 -4.24 -15.53
CA MET A 24 -15.97 -3.67 -16.21
C MET A 24 -15.22 -4.76 -16.96
N THR A 25 -15.01 -4.53 -18.26
CA THR A 25 -14.19 -5.39 -19.09
C THR A 25 -12.84 -4.72 -19.33
N ILE A 26 -11.74 -5.44 -19.05
CA ILE A 26 -10.38 -4.95 -19.26
C ILE A 26 -9.85 -5.61 -20.52
N ALA A 27 -9.33 -4.81 -21.47
CA ALA A 27 -8.66 -5.33 -22.65
C ALA A 27 -7.27 -5.84 -22.24
N ALA A 28 -7.03 -7.14 -22.43
CA ALA A 28 -5.74 -7.78 -22.26
C ALA A 28 -5.40 -8.60 -23.51
N PRO A 29 -4.12 -8.70 -23.91
CA PRO A 29 -3.68 -9.66 -24.90
C PRO A 29 -3.96 -11.09 -24.42
N ALA A 30 -4.19 -12.02 -25.37
CA ALA A 30 -4.62 -13.39 -25.06
C ALA A 30 -3.62 -14.18 -24.19
N ASP A 31 -2.34 -13.83 -24.24
CA ASP A 31 -1.23 -14.53 -23.59
C ASP A 31 -0.61 -13.75 -22.42
N GLU A 32 -1.21 -12.65 -21.98
CA GLU A 32 -0.72 -11.83 -20.88
C GLU A 32 -1.71 -11.80 -19.72
N GLU A 33 -1.21 -11.65 -18.50
CA GLU A 33 -2.04 -11.44 -17.32
C GLU A 33 -2.82 -10.12 -17.48
N ALA A 34 -4.12 -10.16 -17.17
CA ALA A 34 -4.97 -8.98 -17.32
C ALA A 34 -4.49 -7.83 -16.42
N PRO A 35 -4.37 -6.61 -16.96
CA PRO A 35 -3.96 -5.44 -16.20
C PRO A 35 -4.79 -5.24 -14.94
N THR A 36 -4.12 -4.82 -13.86
CA THR A 36 -4.79 -4.56 -12.58
C THR A 36 -5.48 -3.20 -12.61
N VAL A 37 -6.81 -3.22 -12.63
CA VAL A 37 -7.65 -2.03 -12.54
C VAL A 37 -8.57 -2.16 -11.33
N SER A 38 -8.61 -1.14 -10.51
CA SER A 38 -9.55 -1.06 -9.37
C SER A 38 -10.52 0.10 -9.55
N ALA A 39 -11.73 -0.03 -9.00
CA ALA A 39 -12.77 0.98 -9.07
C ALA A 39 -13.19 1.40 -7.66
N ARG A 40 -13.47 2.68 -7.48
CA ARG A 40 -14.12 3.24 -6.29
C ARG A 40 -15.24 4.18 -6.66
N VAL A 41 -16.27 4.23 -5.85
CA VAL A 41 -17.33 5.22 -5.96
C VAL A 41 -16.98 6.38 -5.04
N GLU A 42 -16.83 7.57 -5.62
CA GLU A 42 -16.55 8.81 -4.90
C GLU A 42 -17.49 9.90 -5.42
N ASN A 43 -18.29 10.50 -4.55
CA ASN A 43 -19.25 11.57 -4.89
C ASN A 43 -20.17 11.20 -6.08
N ASP A 44 -20.78 10.01 -6.02
CA ASP A 44 -21.66 9.44 -7.06
C ASP A 44 -20.97 9.24 -8.44
N ARG A 45 -19.66 9.20 -8.47
CA ARG A 45 -18.86 8.91 -9.67
C ARG A 45 -18.02 7.67 -9.45
N VAL A 46 -17.91 6.84 -10.49
CA VAL A 46 -16.96 5.74 -10.50
C VAL A 46 -15.61 6.27 -10.95
N ARG A 47 -14.59 6.09 -10.11
CA ARG A 47 -13.22 6.42 -10.42
C ARG A 47 -12.42 5.13 -10.61
N LEU A 48 -11.74 5.02 -11.73
CA LEU A 48 -10.87 3.89 -12.04
C LEU A 48 -9.42 4.21 -11.69
N PHE A 49 -8.72 3.23 -11.16
CA PHE A 49 -7.29 3.31 -10.86
C PHE A 49 -6.56 2.20 -11.59
N PHE A 50 -5.65 2.58 -12.46
CA PHE A 50 -4.84 1.70 -13.27
C PHE A 50 -3.45 1.57 -12.65
N ARG A 51 -2.97 0.34 -12.44
CA ARG A 51 -1.60 0.08 -11.99
C ARG A 51 -0.58 0.09 -13.12
N GLU A 52 -1.06 -0.05 -14.34
CA GLU A 52 -0.29 -0.09 -15.58
C GLU A 52 -1.15 0.48 -16.73
N PRO A 53 -0.54 0.89 -17.84
CA PRO A 53 -1.31 1.38 -19.01
C PRO A 53 -2.29 0.31 -19.50
N ALA A 54 -3.57 0.63 -19.51
CA ALA A 54 -4.62 -0.30 -19.93
C ALA A 54 -5.86 0.45 -20.40
N THR A 55 -6.75 -0.26 -21.11
CA THR A 55 -8.07 0.22 -21.45
C THR A 55 -9.13 -0.63 -20.76
N ALA A 56 -10.02 0.02 -20.02
CA ALA A 56 -11.19 -0.61 -19.43
C ALA A 56 -12.46 -0.11 -20.10
N THR A 57 -13.44 -0.97 -20.25
CA THR A 57 -14.78 -0.60 -20.74
C THR A 57 -15.79 -0.81 -19.62
N LEU A 58 -16.45 0.26 -19.22
CA LEU A 58 -17.56 0.20 -18.27
C LEU A 58 -18.86 -0.12 -18.99
N ASN A 59 -19.53 -1.19 -18.59
CA ASN A 59 -20.86 -1.54 -19.09
C ASN A 59 -21.91 -1.00 -18.11
N LEU A 60 -22.82 -0.15 -18.61
CA LEU A 60 -23.82 0.52 -17.78
C LEU A 60 -25.17 -0.18 -17.85
N THR A 61 -26.00 -0.02 -16.80
CA THR A 61 -27.35 -0.61 -16.71
C THR A 61 -28.30 -0.17 -17.85
N ASN A 62 -28.02 0.94 -18.53
CA ASN A 62 -28.79 1.43 -19.67
C ASN A 62 -28.27 0.91 -21.02
N GLY A 63 -27.38 -0.08 -21.02
CA GLY A 63 -26.77 -0.68 -22.22
C GLY A 63 -25.66 0.15 -22.88
N LYS A 64 -25.33 1.34 -22.33
CA LYS A 64 -24.21 2.12 -22.84
C LYS A 64 -22.89 1.51 -22.39
N LYS A 65 -21.88 1.62 -23.25
CA LYS A 65 -20.50 1.26 -23.00
C LYS A 65 -19.64 2.51 -22.95
N GLN A 66 -18.83 2.65 -21.93
CA GLN A 66 -17.95 3.80 -21.74
C GLN A 66 -16.51 3.31 -21.66
N PRO A 67 -15.67 3.55 -22.69
CA PRO A 67 -14.26 3.22 -22.64
C PRO A 67 -13.52 4.24 -21.77
N GLU A 68 -12.62 3.75 -20.93
CA GLU A 68 -11.74 4.53 -20.09
C GLU A 68 -10.30 4.06 -20.28
N CYS A 69 -9.37 4.99 -20.44
CA CYS A 69 -7.96 4.67 -20.65
C CYS A 69 -7.13 5.08 -19.41
N GLY A 70 -6.40 4.14 -18.87
CA GLY A 70 -5.30 4.42 -17.96
C GLY A 70 -4.14 5.04 -18.74
N GLY A 71 -3.75 6.25 -18.36
CA GLY A 71 -2.63 6.94 -18.99
C GLY A 71 -1.27 6.39 -18.58
N ASP A 72 -0.22 7.20 -18.74
CA ASP A 72 1.14 6.89 -18.33
C ASP A 72 1.20 6.63 -16.81
N VAL A 73 1.48 5.38 -16.45
CA VAL A 73 1.66 4.94 -15.05
C VAL A 73 3.16 4.78 -14.79
N PRO A 74 3.75 5.53 -13.85
CA PRO A 74 5.16 5.39 -13.54
C PRO A 74 5.49 4.01 -13.01
N ALA A 75 6.68 3.51 -13.37
CA ALA A 75 7.19 2.27 -12.80
C ALA A 75 7.32 2.36 -11.26
N PRO A 76 7.06 1.27 -10.53
CA PRO A 76 7.26 1.24 -9.09
C PRO A 76 8.70 1.59 -8.70
N ALA A 77 8.84 2.39 -7.64
CA ALA A 77 10.14 2.78 -7.12
C ALA A 77 10.46 1.97 -5.86
N ALA A 78 11.29 0.95 -5.99
CA ALA A 78 11.77 0.17 -4.85
C ALA A 78 12.63 1.02 -3.90
N ARG A 79 12.43 0.85 -2.59
CA ARG A 79 13.14 1.57 -1.52
C ARG A 79 13.63 0.57 -0.47
N ARG A 80 14.52 -0.34 -0.87
CA ARG A 80 14.99 -1.45 -0.03
C ARG A 80 16.30 -1.15 0.71
N ASP A 81 16.94 -0.03 0.43
CA ASP A 81 18.29 0.34 0.88
C ASP A 81 18.28 1.46 1.92
N ASN A 82 19.36 1.51 2.73
CA ASN A 82 19.68 2.59 3.65
C ASN A 82 18.58 2.92 4.69
N TRP A 83 18.13 1.90 5.43
CA TRP A 83 17.21 2.08 6.52
C TRP A 83 17.95 2.21 7.85
N GLN A 84 17.54 3.18 8.65
CA GLN A 84 17.85 3.25 10.08
C GLN A 84 16.75 2.51 10.83
N VAL A 85 17.13 1.56 11.67
CA VAL A 85 16.19 0.83 12.52
C VAL A 85 16.51 1.16 13.97
N THR A 86 15.54 1.68 14.70
CA THR A 86 15.64 1.95 16.14
C THR A 86 14.90 0.85 16.88
N LEU A 87 15.56 0.30 17.88
CA LEU A 87 15.05 -0.77 18.74
C LEU A 87 14.91 -0.21 20.16
N PRO A 88 13.84 -0.56 20.90
CA PRO A 88 13.70 -0.14 22.30
C PRO A 88 14.87 -0.61 23.14
N ALA A 89 15.33 0.25 24.05
CA ALA A 89 16.34 -0.10 25.05
C ALA A 89 15.88 -1.26 25.94
N ASP A 90 16.83 -1.93 26.56
CA ASP A 90 16.61 -2.99 27.58
C ASP A 90 15.95 -4.29 27.06
N LEU A 91 15.84 -4.47 25.74
CA LEU A 91 15.35 -5.71 25.11
C LEU A 91 16.47 -6.62 24.58
N GLY A 92 17.73 -6.33 24.93
CA GLY A 92 18.90 -7.15 24.58
C GLY A 92 19.42 -6.92 23.16
N ALA A 93 18.84 -6.01 22.42
CA ALA A 93 19.33 -5.53 21.12
C ALA A 93 20.03 -4.16 21.29
N PRO A 94 20.91 -3.74 20.36
CA PRO A 94 21.44 -2.38 20.34
C PRO A 94 20.32 -1.37 20.06
N ASP A 95 20.44 -0.15 20.57
CA ASP A 95 19.42 0.91 20.42
C ASP A 95 19.11 1.23 18.96
N SER A 96 20.06 1.02 18.07
CA SER A 96 19.85 1.22 16.64
C SER A 96 20.82 0.42 15.78
N ILE A 97 20.33 0.02 14.60
CA ILE A 97 21.12 -0.62 13.55
C ILE A 97 20.88 0.07 12.21
N ARG A 98 21.82 -0.07 11.29
CA ARG A 98 21.64 0.37 9.91
C ARG A 98 21.52 -0.83 9.00
N LEU A 99 20.49 -0.88 8.20
CA LEU A 99 20.29 -1.90 7.19
C LEU A 99 20.59 -1.31 5.80
N ASN A 100 21.66 -1.78 5.18
CA ASN A 100 21.99 -1.41 3.79
C ASN A 100 20.97 -1.99 2.81
N THR A 101 20.39 -3.13 3.16
CA THR A 101 19.29 -3.77 2.42
C THR A 101 18.28 -4.31 3.42
N LEU A 102 16.99 -4.16 3.14
CA LEU A 102 15.94 -4.73 3.98
C LEU A 102 16.05 -6.27 3.97
N ALA A 103 16.19 -6.82 5.14
CA ALA A 103 16.19 -8.25 5.43
C ALA A 103 15.40 -8.51 6.72
N SER A 104 15.04 -9.75 6.96
CA SER A 104 14.41 -10.15 8.22
C SER A 104 15.40 -9.97 9.38
N LEU A 105 14.95 -9.38 10.49
CA LEU A 105 15.79 -9.28 11.70
C LEU A 105 16.19 -10.67 12.22
N SER A 106 15.38 -11.70 11.97
CA SER A 106 15.69 -13.09 12.35
C SER A 106 16.88 -13.70 11.58
N GLU A 107 17.32 -13.05 10.50
CA GLU A 107 18.51 -13.45 9.73
C GLU A 107 19.78 -12.70 10.16
N SER A 108 19.67 -11.83 11.17
CA SER A 108 20.82 -11.06 11.66
C SER A 108 21.90 -11.98 12.26
N PRO A 109 23.17 -11.70 11.98
CA PRO A 109 24.28 -12.38 12.68
C PRO A 109 24.34 -11.99 14.16
N GLU A 110 23.80 -10.87 14.56
CA GLU A 110 23.77 -10.37 15.93
C GLU A 110 22.58 -10.97 16.69
N GLU A 111 22.84 -11.73 17.76
CA GLU A 111 21.82 -12.46 18.51
C GLU A 111 20.75 -11.55 19.11
N GLY A 112 21.13 -10.40 19.68
CA GLY A 112 20.19 -9.43 20.22
C GLY A 112 19.18 -8.91 19.17
N VAL A 113 19.59 -8.81 17.91
CA VAL A 113 18.73 -8.44 16.79
C VAL A 113 17.93 -9.63 16.29
N ARG A 114 18.56 -10.80 16.15
CA ARG A 114 17.93 -12.05 15.66
C ARG A 114 16.75 -12.45 16.51
N TYR A 115 16.89 -12.39 17.82
CA TYR A 115 15.85 -12.77 18.77
C TYR A 115 15.06 -11.57 19.32
N PHE A 116 15.17 -10.42 18.65
CA PHE A 116 14.43 -9.23 19.05
C PHE A 116 12.92 -9.49 19.01
N SER A 117 12.26 -9.10 20.11
CA SER A 117 10.82 -9.14 20.24
C SER A 117 10.32 -7.80 20.75
N GLY A 118 9.44 -7.15 20.01
CA GLY A 118 8.95 -5.81 20.33
C GLY A 118 8.63 -5.01 19.09
N THR A 119 8.69 -3.70 19.21
CA THR A 119 8.45 -2.78 18.10
C THR A 119 9.75 -2.19 17.59
N ALA A 120 10.15 -2.56 16.38
CA ALA A 120 11.28 -1.98 15.66
C ALA A 120 10.80 -0.83 14.75
N THR A 121 11.40 0.35 14.87
CA THR A 121 11.04 1.51 14.06
C THR A 121 12.04 1.71 12.93
N TYR A 122 11.61 1.43 11.71
CA TYR A 122 12.35 1.66 10.49
C TYR A 122 12.13 3.09 10.01
N SER A 123 13.19 3.83 9.76
CA SER A 123 13.09 5.21 9.26
C SER A 123 14.06 5.50 8.14
N ARG A 124 13.62 6.34 7.21
CA ARG A 124 14.48 6.93 6.17
C ARG A 124 13.86 8.18 5.57
N THR A 125 14.69 8.92 4.84
CA THR A 125 14.23 9.97 3.93
C THR A 125 14.28 9.47 2.49
N PHE A 126 13.38 9.98 1.65
CA PHE A 126 13.38 9.70 0.23
C PHE A 126 12.91 10.91 -0.58
N LEU A 127 13.40 11.01 -1.80
CA LEU A 127 12.95 12.02 -2.74
C LEU A 127 11.76 11.48 -3.52
N LEU A 128 10.66 12.24 -3.53
CA LEU A 128 9.49 11.90 -4.34
C LEU A 128 9.81 12.18 -5.81
N PRO A 129 9.68 11.19 -6.72
CA PRO A 129 9.94 11.41 -8.13
C PRO A 129 9.01 12.48 -8.71
N LYS A 130 9.53 13.28 -9.66
CA LYS A 130 8.72 14.29 -10.34
C LYS A 130 7.48 13.68 -10.99
N GLY A 131 6.34 14.33 -10.82
CA GLY A 131 5.08 13.89 -11.42
C GLY A 131 4.33 12.79 -10.67
N TRP A 132 4.84 12.29 -9.53
CA TRP A 132 4.10 11.35 -8.69
C TRP A 132 3.00 12.04 -7.90
N ASN A 133 3.24 13.26 -7.41
CA ASN A 133 2.24 14.05 -6.68
C ASN A 133 1.36 14.86 -7.67
N LYS A 134 0.54 14.18 -8.46
CA LYS A 134 -0.48 14.78 -9.33
C LYS A 134 -1.88 14.47 -8.79
N PRO A 135 -2.86 15.38 -8.93
CA PRO A 135 -4.22 15.19 -8.42
C PRO A 135 -4.92 13.90 -8.91
N GLN A 136 -4.54 13.42 -10.09
CA GLN A 136 -5.11 12.21 -10.70
C GLN A 136 -4.34 10.93 -10.36
N ARG A 137 -3.26 11.02 -9.59
CA ARG A 137 -2.42 9.88 -9.21
C ARG A 137 -2.58 9.55 -7.75
N ARG A 138 -2.60 8.27 -7.48
CA ARG A 138 -2.52 7.72 -6.12
C ARG A 138 -1.16 7.09 -5.91
N VAL A 139 -0.53 7.41 -4.81
CA VAL A 139 0.73 6.78 -4.41
C VAL A 139 0.42 5.75 -3.34
N VAL A 140 0.71 4.50 -3.66
CA VAL A 140 0.52 3.37 -2.75
C VAL A 140 1.88 2.91 -2.26
N LEU A 141 2.04 2.88 -0.95
CA LEU A 141 3.15 2.24 -0.28
C LEU A 141 2.86 0.75 -0.15
N ASP A 142 3.74 -0.08 -0.67
CA ASP A 142 3.69 -1.53 -0.52
C ASP A 142 4.85 -1.96 0.38
N LEU A 143 4.54 -2.54 1.52
CA LEU A 143 5.51 -3.05 2.49
C LEU A 143 5.94 -4.50 2.19
N GLY A 144 5.32 -5.14 1.20
CA GLY A 144 5.55 -6.55 0.91
C GLY A 144 5.08 -7.44 2.06
N THR A 145 6.01 -8.18 2.64
CA THR A 145 5.71 -9.08 3.76
C THR A 145 6.09 -8.44 5.09
N VAL A 146 5.13 -8.28 5.98
CA VAL A 146 5.33 -7.77 7.33
C VAL A 146 4.90 -8.81 8.36
N ARG A 147 5.66 -8.92 9.43
CA ARG A 147 5.34 -9.77 10.57
C ARG A 147 5.49 -8.98 11.88
N ASN A 148 4.36 -8.60 12.50
CA ASN A 148 2.96 -8.91 12.16
C ASN A 148 2.14 -7.66 11.91
N LEU A 149 2.52 -6.54 12.49
CA LEU A 149 1.79 -5.28 12.49
C LEU A 149 2.72 -4.15 12.12
N ALA A 150 2.26 -3.22 11.27
CA ALA A 150 3.03 -2.05 10.86
C ALA A 150 2.20 -0.77 11.03
N GLU A 151 2.66 0.15 11.88
CA GLU A 151 2.17 1.52 11.90
C GLU A 151 3.05 2.39 11.01
N VAL A 152 2.46 3.10 10.06
CA VAL A 152 3.16 3.94 9.10
C VAL A 152 2.94 5.41 9.41
N LYS A 153 4.04 6.17 9.44
CA LYS A 153 4.03 7.64 9.48
C LYS A 153 4.78 8.21 8.29
N ILE A 154 4.22 9.25 7.70
CA ILE A 154 4.85 10.01 6.62
C ILE A 154 4.92 11.48 7.07
N ASN A 155 6.11 12.06 7.03
CA ASN A 155 6.37 13.43 7.44
C ASN A 155 5.84 13.75 8.86
N GLY A 156 5.92 12.76 9.77
CA GLY A 156 5.43 12.87 11.15
C GLY A 156 3.92 12.62 11.34
N HIS A 157 3.15 12.51 10.27
CA HIS A 157 1.71 12.24 10.32
C HIS A 157 1.43 10.74 10.24
N LYS A 158 0.53 10.24 11.09
CA LYS A 158 0.08 8.84 11.05
C LYS A 158 -0.74 8.61 9.77
N ALA A 159 -0.18 7.81 8.85
CA ALA A 159 -0.82 7.47 7.60
C ALA A 159 -1.75 6.25 7.72
N GLY A 160 -1.38 5.26 8.55
CA GLY A 160 -2.22 4.10 8.78
C GLY A 160 -1.58 3.02 9.62
N LEU A 161 -2.37 1.98 9.88
CA LEU A 161 -1.99 0.78 10.59
C LEU A 161 -2.36 -0.43 9.72
N LEU A 162 -1.37 -1.28 9.44
CA LEU A 162 -1.53 -2.49 8.65
C LEU A 162 -1.30 -3.71 9.55
N TRP A 163 -2.24 -4.64 9.55
CA TRP A 163 -2.22 -5.83 10.41
C TRP A 163 -2.50 -7.14 9.65
N ALA A 164 -2.88 -7.02 8.36
CA ALA A 164 -3.17 -8.14 7.49
C ALA A 164 -2.70 -7.84 6.05
N SER A 165 -2.45 -8.89 5.27
CA SER A 165 -2.13 -8.78 3.85
C SER A 165 -3.37 -8.35 3.04
N PRO A 166 -3.17 -7.54 1.99
CA PRO A 166 -1.92 -6.98 1.50
C PRO A 166 -1.48 -5.79 2.38
N PHE A 167 -0.16 -5.76 2.70
CA PHE A 167 0.41 -4.66 3.48
C PHE A 167 0.62 -3.43 2.59
N GLN A 168 -0.46 -2.88 2.07
CA GLN A 168 -0.50 -1.75 1.16
C GLN A 168 -1.29 -0.59 1.76
N LEU A 169 -0.78 0.62 1.62
CA LEU A 169 -1.39 1.84 2.16
C LEU A 169 -1.30 2.97 1.15
N GLU A 170 -2.41 3.65 0.89
CA GLU A 170 -2.38 4.90 0.14
C GLU A 170 -1.81 6.02 1.00
N ILE A 171 -0.78 6.67 0.48
CA ILE A 171 -0.04 7.71 1.20
C ILE A 171 -0.06 9.08 0.49
N SER A 172 -0.86 9.23 -0.56
CA SER A 172 -0.90 10.43 -1.42
C SER A 172 -1.04 11.73 -0.63
N ASP A 173 -1.96 11.76 0.34
CA ASP A 173 -2.30 12.96 1.12
C ASP A 173 -1.21 13.37 2.13
N PHE A 174 -0.27 12.48 2.40
CA PHE A 174 0.84 12.71 3.36
C PHE A 174 2.14 13.13 2.68
N LEU A 175 2.18 13.06 1.34
CA LEU A 175 3.38 13.36 0.58
C LEU A 175 3.49 14.84 0.23
N GLN A 176 4.71 15.34 0.26
CA GLN A 176 5.04 16.70 -0.19
C GLN A 176 6.04 16.65 -1.37
N PRO A 177 6.07 17.68 -2.21
CA PRO A 177 7.10 17.79 -3.23
C PRO A 177 8.51 17.77 -2.63
N GLY A 178 9.42 17.04 -3.24
CA GLY A 178 10.80 16.95 -2.79
C GLY A 178 11.02 15.83 -1.75
N THR A 179 11.71 16.16 -0.66
CA THR A 179 12.14 15.19 0.34
C THR A 179 10.99 14.87 1.31
N ASN A 180 10.76 13.58 1.51
CA ASN A 180 9.79 13.06 2.47
C ASN A 180 10.51 12.15 3.47
N ARG A 181 9.98 12.06 4.69
CA ARG A 181 10.42 11.12 5.72
C ARG A 181 9.36 10.06 5.92
N ILE A 182 9.77 8.80 5.94
CA ILE A 182 8.94 7.66 6.29
C ILE A 182 9.44 7.03 7.57
N GLU A 183 8.50 6.64 8.44
CA GLU A 183 8.74 5.87 9.65
C GLU A 183 7.74 4.72 9.69
N ILE A 184 8.22 3.50 9.90
CA ILE A 184 7.39 2.29 9.95
C ILE A 184 7.73 1.58 11.26
N ALA A 185 6.80 1.58 12.19
CA ALA A 185 6.93 0.85 13.44
C ALA A 185 6.36 -0.56 13.25
N VAL A 186 7.23 -1.55 13.18
CA VAL A 186 6.89 -2.95 12.99
C VAL A 186 6.92 -3.67 14.33
N THR A 187 5.78 -4.20 14.74
CA THR A 187 5.65 -4.99 15.96
C THR A 187 5.57 -6.47 15.59
N ASN A 188 6.51 -7.26 16.10
CA ASN A 188 6.54 -8.70 15.94
C ASN A 188 5.96 -9.42 17.17
N LEU A 189 5.85 -10.75 17.05
CA LEU A 189 5.41 -11.58 18.18
C LEU A 189 6.58 -11.86 19.12
N TRP A 190 6.30 -11.88 20.41
CA TRP A 190 7.30 -12.18 21.47
C TRP A 190 7.82 -13.62 21.46
N VAL A 191 7.20 -14.50 20.69
CA VAL A 191 7.68 -15.86 20.48
C VAL A 191 9.13 -15.93 19.96
N ASN A 192 9.60 -14.92 19.25
CA ASN A 192 10.99 -14.84 18.81
C ASN A 192 12.02 -14.85 19.94
N ARG A 193 11.62 -14.47 21.16
CA ARG A 193 12.50 -14.43 22.33
C ARG A 193 12.40 -15.70 23.18
N LEU A 194 11.46 -16.56 22.88
CA LEU A 194 11.22 -17.81 23.60
C LEU A 194 11.89 -19.03 22.93
N ILE A 195 12.54 -18.82 21.79
CA ILE A 195 13.34 -19.80 21.06
C ILE A 195 14.79 -19.68 21.57
#